data_c5e93f4f366b7d433d4581dfc63d02e7
#
_entry.id   c5e93f4f366b7d433d4581dfc63d02e7
#
_cell.length_a   1.000
_cell.length_b   1.000
_cell.length_c   1.000
_cell.angle_alpha   90.00
_cell.angle_beta   90.00
_cell.angle_gamma   90.00
#
_symmetry.space_group_name_H-M   'P 1'
#
loop_
_entity.id
_entity.type
_entity.pdbx_description
1 polymer ?
#
loop_
_entity_poly.entity_id
_entity_poly.type
_entity_poly.pdbx_seq_one_letter_code
_entity_poly.pdbx_strand_id
1 'polypeptide(L)'
;SRGVSEARVMDVGLPLLSATVLRSLGFMEAIAQHVDAVKVHELDGSGMIDSSVEVASAALAADSNINVIYGINDGSALGGLQAWRAAGLPEDDLIVAGTGAEGLAFLNEMTKEGTPYLVEAAMFPEGVGYTGMNLAVDLFNGVDVPEHKVTPTLALTVHNYAKYYDFDKAAQKRAINFANVANIPTETKCTKYASDL
;
A
#
# COMPACT_ATOMS: atom_id res chain seq x y z
N SER A 1 -19.23 6.62 1.63
CA SER A 1 -18.57 6.44 2.94
C SER A 1 -19.28 5.30 3.67
N ARG A 2 -18.55 4.39 4.26
CA ARG A 2 -19.11 3.28 5.06
C ARG A 2 -19.55 3.72 6.46
N GLY A 3 -19.57 5.03 6.74
CA GLY A 3 -20.08 5.59 8.00
C GLY A 3 -19.29 5.24 9.25
N VAL A 4 -18.00 4.90 9.08
CA VAL A 4 -17.12 4.54 10.21
C VAL A 4 -16.85 5.78 11.06
N SER A 5 -17.21 5.74 12.35
CA SER A 5 -16.98 6.80 13.32
C SER A 5 -15.63 6.70 14.02
N GLU A 6 -15.06 5.49 14.12
CA GLU A 6 -13.74 5.21 14.66
C GLU A 6 -13.03 4.18 13.78
N ALA A 7 -11.78 4.45 13.43
CA ALA A 7 -10.93 3.49 12.73
C ALA A 7 -10.13 2.67 13.75
N ARG A 8 -10.43 1.38 13.83
CA ARG A 8 -9.73 0.40 14.66
C ARG A 8 -8.80 -0.42 13.78
N VAL A 9 -7.53 -0.09 13.81
CA VAL A 9 -6.54 -0.49 12.82
C VAL A 9 -5.75 -1.71 13.27
N MET A 10 -5.67 -2.73 12.40
CA MET A 10 -4.63 -3.74 12.42
C MET A 10 -3.56 -3.33 11.39
N ASP A 11 -2.39 -2.92 11.90
CA ASP A 11 -1.22 -2.54 11.09
C ASP A 11 -0.33 -3.76 10.90
N VAL A 12 -0.29 -4.29 9.67
CA VAL A 12 0.56 -5.42 9.30
C VAL A 12 1.85 -4.88 8.69
N GLY A 13 2.80 -4.64 9.57
CA GLY A 13 4.01 -3.89 9.32
C GLY A 13 5.26 -4.72 9.01
N LEU A 14 6.38 -4.00 8.99
CA LEU A 14 7.74 -4.54 8.98
C LEU A 14 8.62 -3.55 9.78
N PRO A 15 8.62 -3.64 11.12
CA PRO A 15 9.19 -2.61 11.99
C PRO A 15 10.72 -2.52 11.98
N LEU A 16 11.40 -3.51 11.39
CA LEU A 16 12.86 -3.51 11.28
C LEU A 16 13.41 -2.54 10.22
N LEU A 17 12.58 -2.04 9.32
CA LEU A 17 12.99 -1.13 8.25
C LEU A 17 12.38 0.26 8.45
N SER A 18 13.21 1.30 8.53
CA SER A 18 12.75 2.67 8.73
C SER A 18 11.75 3.13 7.66
N ALA A 19 11.98 2.78 6.39
CA ALA A 19 11.08 3.14 5.30
C ALA A 19 9.67 2.56 5.46
N THR A 20 9.53 1.37 6.03
CA THR A 20 8.23 0.73 6.28
C THR A 20 7.55 1.29 7.52
N VAL A 21 8.30 1.64 8.56
CA VAL A 21 7.79 2.37 9.72
C VAL A 21 7.17 3.70 9.31
N LEU A 22 7.84 4.45 8.42
CA LEU A 22 7.31 5.72 7.91
C LEU A 22 6.00 5.56 7.12
N ARG A 23 5.79 4.42 6.42
CA ARG A 23 4.52 4.12 5.76
C ARG A 23 3.39 3.95 6.77
N SER A 24 3.60 3.16 7.84
CA SER A 24 2.63 2.97 8.92
C SER A 24 2.30 4.27 9.66
N LEU A 25 3.32 5.07 9.98
CA LEU A 25 3.13 6.39 10.62
C LEU A 25 2.32 7.33 9.73
N GLY A 26 2.67 7.43 8.44
CA GLY A 26 1.95 8.27 7.49
C GLY A 26 0.50 7.86 7.31
N PHE A 27 0.23 6.55 7.28
CA PHE A 27 -1.15 6.03 7.22
C PHE A 27 -1.94 6.42 8.47
N MET A 28 -1.40 6.19 9.66
CA MET A 28 -2.08 6.52 10.92
C MET A 28 -2.31 8.02 11.07
N GLU A 29 -1.35 8.84 10.68
CA GLU A 29 -1.50 10.29 10.70
C GLU A 29 -2.58 10.78 9.72
N ALA A 30 -2.63 10.21 8.52
CA ALA A 30 -3.62 10.59 7.51
C ALA A 30 -5.04 10.22 7.95
N ILE A 31 -5.24 9.00 8.46
CA ILE A 31 -6.58 8.56 8.87
C ILE A 31 -7.10 9.35 10.09
N ALA A 32 -6.21 9.70 11.01
CA ALA A 32 -6.55 10.49 12.20
C ALA A 32 -7.02 11.93 11.88
N GLN A 33 -6.79 12.42 10.66
CA GLN A 33 -7.33 13.71 10.21
C GLN A 33 -8.82 13.66 9.83
N HIS A 34 -9.37 12.46 9.67
CA HIS A 34 -10.73 12.26 9.16
C HIS A 34 -11.67 11.58 10.16
N VAL A 35 -11.13 10.69 11.00
CA VAL A 35 -11.88 9.95 12.01
C VAL A 35 -10.97 9.69 13.22
N ASP A 36 -11.55 9.40 14.38
CA ASP A 36 -10.79 8.88 15.51
C ASP A 36 -10.13 7.55 15.09
N ALA A 37 -8.83 7.43 15.31
CA ALA A 37 -8.06 6.28 14.86
C ALA A 37 -7.25 5.67 16.00
N VAL A 38 -7.42 4.37 16.21
CA VAL A 38 -6.71 3.58 17.21
C VAL A 38 -5.99 2.41 16.53
N LYS A 39 -4.68 2.31 16.75
CA LYS A 39 -3.92 1.13 16.36
C LYS A 39 -4.16 0.03 17.41
N VAL A 40 -5.01 -0.95 17.08
CA VAL A 40 -5.36 -2.07 17.98
C VAL A 40 -4.25 -3.12 17.96
N HIS A 41 -3.73 -3.42 16.75
CA HIS A 41 -2.62 -4.35 16.56
C HIS A 41 -1.52 -3.70 15.75
N GLU A 42 -0.27 -3.91 16.17
CA GLU A 42 0.94 -3.60 15.42
C GLU A 42 1.74 -4.89 15.27
N LEU A 43 1.83 -5.37 14.02
CA LEU A 43 2.31 -6.71 13.71
C LEU A 43 3.56 -6.66 12.84
N ASP A 44 4.45 -7.63 12.98
CA ASP A 44 5.53 -7.88 12.03
C ASP A 44 5.12 -9.02 11.09
N GLY A 45 4.62 -8.67 9.91
CA GLY A 45 4.29 -9.61 8.83
C GLY A 45 5.47 -9.91 7.92
N SER A 46 6.66 -9.37 8.21
CA SER A 46 7.88 -9.53 7.41
C SER A 46 7.71 -9.16 5.93
N GLY A 47 6.66 -8.42 5.58
CA GLY A 47 6.31 -8.04 4.21
C GLY A 47 5.83 -9.20 3.32
N MET A 48 5.59 -10.37 3.87
CA MET A 48 5.24 -11.60 3.15
C MET A 48 3.80 -12.02 3.46
N ILE A 49 3.09 -12.60 2.48
CA ILE A 49 1.71 -13.04 2.66
C ILE A 49 1.59 -14.06 3.79
N ASP A 50 2.38 -15.12 3.74
CA ASP A 50 2.26 -16.26 4.68
C ASP A 50 2.54 -15.82 6.14
N SER A 51 3.62 -15.08 6.36
CA SER A 51 3.94 -14.54 7.69
C SER A 51 2.85 -13.58 8.18
N SER A 52 2.30 -12.77 7.28
CA SER A 52 1.21 -11.83 7.60
C SER A 52 -0.08 -12.57 7.97
N VAL A 53 -0.40 -13.68 7.29
CA VAL A 53 -1.53 -14.55 7.67
C VAL A 53 -1.35 -15.09 9.09
N GLU A 54 -0.15 -15.58 9.42
CA GLU A 54 0.15 -16.15 10.72
C GLU A 54 -0.05 -15.12 11.86
N VAL A 55 0.63 -13.97 11.75
CA VAL A 55 0.57 -12.95 12.81
C VAL A 55 -0.81 -12.30 12.91
N ALA A 56 -1.49 -12.07 11.78
CA ALA A 56 -2.84 -11.52 11.76
C ALA A 56 -3.86 -12.49 12.34
N SER A 57 -3.74 -13.80 12.08
CA SER A 57 -4.63 -14.81 12.66
C SER A 57 -4.51 -14.84 14.18
N ALA A 58 -3.28 -14.77 14.72
CA ALA A 58 -3.05 -14.71 16.16
C ALA A 58 -3.63 -13.43 16.77
N ALA A 59 -3.46 -12.28 16.12
CA ALA A 59 -4.01 -11.00 16.55
C ALA A 59 -5.55 -11.00 16.57
N LEU A 60 -6.19 -11.51 15.52
CA LEU A 60 -7.65 -11.61 15.41
C LEU A 60 -8.25 -12.56 16.45
N ALA A 61 -7.53 -13.62 16.83
CA ALA A 61 -7.94 -14.51 17.91
C ALA A 61 -7.89 -13.82 19.29
N ALA A 62 -7.01 -12.85 19.48
CA ALA A 62 -6.90 -12.08 20.71
C ALA A 62 -7.91 -10.92 20.78
N ASP A 63 -8.06 -10.14 19.71
CA ASP A 63 -9.06 -9.07 19.58
C ASP A 63 -9.41 -8.89 18.09
N SER A 64 -10.64 -9.30 17.73
CA SER A 64 -11.18 -9.14 16.39
C SER A 64 -11.96 -7.83 16.18
N ASN A 65 -12.02 -6.96 17.18
CA ASN A 65 -12.74 -5.70 17.09
C ASN A 65 -11.91 -4.65 16.34
N ILE A 66 -11.70 -4.90 15.05
CA ILE A 66 -11.07 -4.02 14.09
C ILE A 66 -11.98 -3.82 12.88
N ASN A 67 -11.79 -2.74 12.14
CA ASN A 67 -12.51 -2.44 10.91
C ASN A 67 -11.59 -1.92 9.79
N VAL A 68 -10.29 -1.80 10.08
CA VAL A 68 -9.29 -1.39 9.09
C VAL A 68 -8.09 -2.32 9.17
N ILE A 69 -7.68 -2.88 8.04
CA ILE A 69 -6.40 -3.57 7.87
C ILE A 69 -5.52 -2.67 7.00
N TYR A 70 -4.37 -2.31 7.51
CA TYR A 70 -3.33 -1.65 6.74
C TYR A 70 -2.14 -2.58 6.55
N GLY A 71 -1.67 -2.74 5.32
CA GLY A 71 -0.45 -3.46 5.00
C GLY A 71 0.63 -2.52 4.45
N ILE A 72 1.83 -2.64 4.99
CA ILE A 72 2.99 -1.84 4.53
C ILE A 72 3.42 -2.16 3.11
N ASN A 73 2.93 -3.26 2.57
CA ASN A 73 3.00 -3.63 1.16
C ASN A 73 1.78 -4.51 0.77
N ASP A 74 1.68 -4.85 -0.52
CA ASP A 74 0.62 -5.71 -1.08
C ASP A 74 0.48 -7.02 -0.30
N GLY A 75 1.64 -7.68 -0.04
CA GLY A 75 1.68 -8.97 0.64
C GLY A 75 1.13 -8.91 2.06
N SER A 76 1.48 -7.88 2.81
CA SER A 76 1.01 -7.66 4.17
C SER A 76 -0.50 -7.38 4.22
N ALA A 77 -1.02 -6.55 3.32
CA ALA A 77 -2.44 -6.25 3.23
C ALA A 77 -3.26 -7.49 2.85
N LEU A 78 -2.78 -8.26 1.87
CA LEU A 78 -3.43 -9.49 1.42
C LEU A 78 -3.38 -10.60 2.47
N GLY A 79 -2.27 -10.73 3.19
CA GLY A 79 -2.14 -11.67 4.30
C GLY A 79 -3.10 -11.36 5.44
N GLY A 80 -3.22 -10.09 5.82
CA GLY A 80 -4.21 -9.64 6.81
C GLY A 80 -5.65 -9.95 6.38
N LEU A 81 -5.99 -9.69 5.10
CA LEU A 81 -7.31 -10.01 4.55
C LEU A 81 -7.58 -11.53 4.51
N GLN A 82 -6.57 -12.34 4.16
CA GLN A 82 -6.72 -13.80 4.18
C GLN A 82 -6.96 -14.33 5.60
N ALA A 83 -6.25 -13.81 6.60
CA ALA A 83 -6.49 -14.16 8.00
C ALA A 83 -7.90 -13.77 8.46
N TRP A 84 -8.39 -12.60 8.06
CA TRP A 84 -9.76 -12.14 8.32
C TRP A 84 -10.80 -13.11 7.78
N ARG A 85 -10.65 -13.51 6.52
CA ARG A 85 -11.53 -14.48 5.84
C ARG A 85 -11.47 -15.86 6.50
N ALA A 86 -10.28 -16.32 6.86
CA ALA A 86 -10.09 -17.59 7.53
C ALA A 86 -10.76 -17.63 8.91
N ALA A 87 -10.84 -16.49 9.60
CA ALA A 87 -11.57 -16.33 10.85
C ALA A 87 -13.09 -16.26 10.67
N GLY A 88 -13.61 -16.25 9.43
CA GLY A 88 -15.05 -16.18 9.13
C GLY A 88 -15.68 -14.83 9.49
N LEU A 89 -14.92 -13.76 9.57
CA LEU A 89 -15.38 -12.43 9.95
C LEU A 89 -16.06 -11.73 8.77
N PRO A 90 -17.08 -10.89 9.00
CA PRO A 90 -17.81 -10.19 7.93
C PRO A 90 -16.92 -9.12 7.27
N GLU A 91 -17.03 -8.99 5.93
CA GLU A 91 -16.25 -8.01 5.16
C GLU A 91 -16.97 -6.68 4.93
N ASP A 92 -18.27 -6.59 5.24
CA ASP A 92 -19.12 -5.43 4.89
C ASP A 92 -18.61 -4.10 5.49
N ASP A 93 -18.08 -4.14 6.71
CA ASP A 93 -17.54 -2.99 7.42
C ASP A 93 -16.00 -2.93 7.41
N LEU A 94 -15.35 -3.91 6.79
CA LEU A 94 -13.90 -3.96 6.70
C LEU A 94 -13.39 -3.04 5.58
N ILE A 95 -12.31 -2.32 5.86
CA ILE A 95 -11.52 -1.58 4.89
C ILE A 95 -10.10 -2.15 4.88
N VAL A 96 -9.60 -2.51 3.71
CA VAL A 96 -8.22 -2.93 3.52
C VAL A 96 -7.49 -1.93 2.64
N ALA A 97 -6.34 -1.49 3.11
CA ALA A 97 -5.45 -0.59 2.40
C ALA A 97 -4.04 -1.20 2.34
N GLY A 98 -3.42 -1.14 1.18
CA GLY A 98 -2.05 -1.58 0.96
C GLY A 98 -1.13 -0.46 0.49
N THR A 99 0.15 -0.78 0.33
CA THR A 99 1.17 0.14 -0.17
C THR A 99 2.13 -0.60 -1.10
N GLY A 100 2.49 0.00 -2.22
CA GLY A 100 3.51 -0.52 -3.15
C GLY A 100 3.00 -0.61 -4.58
N ALA A 101 1.97 -1.39 -4.83
CA ALA A 101 1.50 -1.81 -6.14
C ALA A 101 2.54 -2.70 -6.86
N GLU A 102 3.08 -3.68 -6.12
CA GLU A 102 4.25 -4.47 -6.53
C GLU A 102 3.90 -5.67 -7.39
N GLY A 103 2.67 -6.20 -7.30
CA GLY A 103 2.31 -7.46 -7.95
C GLY A 103 0.98 -7.45 -8.68
N LEU A 104 0.56 -8.65 -9.13
CA LEU A 104 -0.76 -8.88 -9.71
C LEU A 104 -1.82 -9.14 -8.64
N ALA A 105 -1.40 -9.62 -7.46
CA ALA A 105 -2.31 -10.11 -6.45
C ALA A 105 -3.23 -9.01 -5.92
N PHE A 106 -2.72 -7.81 -5.69
CA PHE A 106 -3.54 -6.69 -5.26
C PHE A 106 -4.58 -6.27 -6.32
N LEU A 107 -4.21 -6.26 -7.62
CA LEU A 107 -5.15 -5.95 -8.71
C LEU A 107 -6.23 -7.02 -8.82
N ASN A 108 -5.85 -8.30 -8.69
CA ASN A 108 -6.81 -9.40 -8.64
C ASN A 108 -7.81 -9.23 -7.50
N GLU A 109 -7.34 -8.79 -6.33
CA GLU A 109 -8.21 -8.57 -5.18
C GLU A 109 -9.05 -7.30 -5.34
N MET A 110 -8.41 -6.15 -5.63
CA MET A 110 -9.07 -4.84 -5.77
C MET A 110 -10.17 -4.82 -6.83
N THR A 111 -10.07 -5.66 -7.87
CA THR A 111 -11.04 -5.73 -8.96
C THR A 111 -12.16 -6.75 -8.75
N LYS A 112 -12.24 -7.39 -7.57
CA LYS A 112 -13.38 -8.23 -7.21
C LYS A 112 -14.55 -7.36 -6.80
N GLU A 113 -15.75 -7.78 -7.17
CA GLU A 113 -16.98 -7.15 -6.70
C GLU A 113 -17.12 -7.34 -5.19
N GLY A 114 -17.47 -6.27 -4.46
CA GLY A 114 -17.69 -6.30 -3.02
C GLY A 114 -16.43 -6.46 -2.16
N THR A 115 -15.23 -6.45 -2.76
CA THR A 115 -13.99 -6.57 -1.99
C THR A 115 -13.83 -5.47 -0.93
N PRO A 116 -13.31 -5.78 0.26
CA PRO A 116 -12.89 -4.76 1.23
C PRO A 116 -11.55 -4.10 0.87
N TYR A 117 -10.80 -4.61 -0.11
CA TYR A 117 -9.53 -4.03 -0.57
C TYR A 117 -9.79 -2.81 -1.43
N LEU A 118 -9.84 -1.62 -0.83
CA LEU A 118 -10.35 -0.42 -1.48
C LEU A 118 -9.28 0.46 -2.11
N VAL A 119 -8.06 0.45 -1.54
CA VAL A 119 -7.00 1.38 -1.94
C VAL A 119 -5.62 0.76 -1.81
N GLU A 120 -4.77 1.14 -2.75
CA GLU A 120 -3.34 0.86 -2.76
C GLU A 120 -2.60 2.19 -2.89
N ALA A 121 -1.71 2.51 -1.93
CA ALA A 121 -0.79 3.63 -2.08
C ALA A 121 0.33 3.21 -3.07
N ALA A 122 0.06 3.38 -4.36
CA ALA A 122 0.93 2.94 -5.42
C ALA A 122 2.22 3.76 -5.47
N MET A 123 3.35 3.09 -5.39
CA MET A 123 4.70 3.66 -5.55
C MET A 123 5.26 3.40 -6.94
N PHE A 124 4.57 2.62 -7.75
CA PHE A 124 4.96 2.26 -9.12
C PHE A 124 6.40 1.74 -9.21
N PRO A 125 6.72 0.58 -8.61
CA PRO A 125 8.10 0.08 -8.53
C PRO A 125 8.78 -0.06 -9.89
N GLU A 126 8.03 -0.34 -10.96
CA GLU A 126 8.54 -0.32 -12.33
C GLU A 126 9.04 1.08 -12.73
N GLY A 127 8.33 2.13 -12.29
CA GLY A 127 8.70 3.53 -12.53
C GLY A 127 9.95 3.93 -11.74
N VAL A 128 10.13 3.41 -10.54
CA VAL A 128 11.34 3.62 -9.73
C VAL A 128 12.56 3.04 -10.47
N GLY A 129 12.47 1.77 -10.90
CA GLY A 129 13.56 1.11 -11.64
C GLY A 129 13.87 1.80 -12.97
N TYR A 130 12.84 2.15 -13.74
CA TYR A 130 12.99 2.89 -15.00
C TYR A 130 13.67 4.25 -14.79
N THR A 131 13.25 5.01 -13.80
CA THR A 131 13.83 6.33 -13.49
C THR A 131 15.28 6.19 -13.05
N GLY A 132 15.59 5.25 -12.16
CA GLY A 132 16.93 5.00 -11.68
C GLY A 132 17.92 4.65 -12.82
N MET A 133 17.48 3.77 -13.76
CA MET A 133 18.31 3.40 -14.91
C MET A 133 18.55 4.60 -15.85
N ASN A 134 17.53 5.40 -16.13
CA ASN A 134 17.70 6.59 -16.99
C ASN A 134 18.68 7.59 -16.36
N LEU A 135 18.57 7.85 -15.05
CA LEU A 135 19.54 8.72 -14.35
C LEU A 135 20.97 8.17 -14.41
N ALA A 136 21.15 6.85 -14.30
CA ALA A 136 22.45 6.22 -14.42
C ALA A 136 23.03 6.39 -15.84
N VAL A 137 22.21 6.25 -16.88
CA VAL A 137 22.63 6.48 -18.28
C VAL A 137 22.97 7.94 -18.51
N ASP A 138 22.16 8.88 -17.99
CA ASP A 138 22.43 10.32 -18.09
C ASP A 138 23.78 10.65 -17.44
N LEU A 139 24.02 10.17 -16.23
CA LEU A 139 25.29 10.37 -15.52
C LEU A 139 26.47 9.77 -16.29
N PHE A 140 26.33 8.58 -16.86
CA PHE A 140 27.35 7.94 -17.70
C PHE A 140 27.69 8.77 -18.94
N ASN A 141 26.68 9.46 -19.51
CA ASN A 141 26.84 10.33 -20.66
C ASN A 141 27.35 11.76 -20.30
N GLY A 142 27.65 12.03 -19.03
CA GLY A 142 28.12 13.33 -18.55
C GLY A 142 27.03 14.37 -18.42
N VAL A 143 25.75 13.94 -18.36
CA VAL A 143 24.64 14.83 -18.10
C VAL A 143 24.48 15.00 -16.58
N ASP A 144 24.31 16.24 -16.13
CA ASP A 144 24.05 16.53 -14.72
C ASP A 144 22.70 15.96 -14.30
N VAL A 145 22.71 15.19 -13.22
CA VAL A 145 21.51 14.60 -12.64
C VAL A 145 21.19 15.23 -11.28
N PRO A 146 19.91 15.35 -10.88
CA PRO A 146 19.55 15.88 -9.58
C PRO A 146 20.04 14.95 -8.47
N GLU A 147 20.47 15.52 -7.34
CA GLU A 147 20.86 14.76 -6.14
C GLU A 147 19.72 13.90 -5.61
N HIS A 148 18.49 14.42 -5.69
CA HIS A 148 17.27 13.71 -5.28
C HIS A 148 16.25 13.71 -6.42
N LYS A 149 15.69 12.54 -6.70
CA LYS A 149 14.59 12.37 -7.65
C LYS A 149 13.43 11.69 -6.96
N VAL A 150 12.34 12.43 -6.78
CA VAL A 150 11.09 11.88 -6.25
C VAL A 150 10.34 11.14 -7.36
N THR A 151 9.96 9.90 -7.09
CA THR A 151 9.09 9.11 -7.97
C THR A 151 7.63 9.34 -7.59
N PRO A 152 6.70 9.31 -8.57
CA PRO A 152 5.28 9.53 -8.30
C PRO A 152 4.70 8.50 -7.34
N THR A 153 3.78 8.95 -6.48
CA THR A 153 2.92 8.09 -5.68
C THR A 153 1.46 8.50 -5.87
N LEU A 154 0.55 7.56 -5.75
CA LEU A 154 -0.88 7.79 -5.97
C LEU A 154 -1.73 6.81 -5.18
N ALA A 155 -2.88 7.27 -4.67
CA ALA A 155 -3.93 6.37 -4.19
C ALA A 155 -4.60 5.67 -5.40
N LEU A 156 -4.27 4.40 -5.58
CA LEU A 156 -4.83 3.55 -6.62
C LEU A 156 -6.11 2.87 -6.09
N THR A 157 -7.16 2.88 -6.89
CA THR A 157 -8.46 2.28 -6.54
C THR A 157 -9.03 1.56 -7.76
N VAL A 158 -10.13 0.82 -7.57
CA VAL A 158 -10.87 0.20 -8.69
C VAL A 158 -11.34 1.22 -9.74
N HIS A 159 -11.47 2.49 -9.37
CA HIS A 159 -11.97 3.54 -10.27
C HIS A 159 -10.87 4.19 -11.14
N ASN A 160 -9.60 4.04 -10.77
CA ASN A 160 -8.52 4.72 -11.48
C ASN A 160 -7.35 3.81 -11.92
N TYR A 161 -7.29 2.56 -11.47
CA TYR A 161 -6.16 1.68 -11.78
C TYR A 161 -5.93 1.51 -13.29
N ALA A 162 -7.02 1.41 -14.09
CA ALA A 162 -6.95 1.21 -15.53
C ALA A 162 -6.30 2.38 -16.30
N LYS A 163 -6.14 3.54 -15.67
CA LYS A 163 -5.37 4.65 -16.23
C LYS A 163 -3.85 4.37 -16.19
N TYR A 164 -3.41 3.60 -15.21
CA TYR A 164 -1.99 3.40 -14.91
C TYR A 164 -1.49 1.99 -15.22
N TYR A 165 -2.40 1.01 -15.19
CA TYR A 165 -2.10 -0.38 -15.51
C TYR A 165 -3.07 -0.93 -16.54
N ASP A 166 -2.52 -1.48 -17.62
CA ASP A 166 -3.25 -2.41 -18.49
C ASP A 166 -3.22 -3.78 -17.81
N PHE A 167 -4.38 -4.22 -17.32
CA PHE A 167 -4.51 -5.43 -16.53
C PHE A 167 -5.42 -6.44 -17.23
N ASP A 168 -4.80 -7.51 -17.75
CA ASP A 168 -5.50 -8.68 -18.26
C ASP A 168 -5.60 -9.75 -17.16
N LYS A 169 -6.76 -9.78 -16.51
CA LYS A 169 -7.03 -10.72 -15.42
C LYS A 169 -7.04 -12.18 -15.91
N ALA A 170 -7.50 -12.44 -17.14
CA ALA A 170 -7.57 -13.79 -17.69
C ALA A 170 -6.17 -14.34 -18.02
N ALA A 171 -5.31 -13.49 -18.59
CA ALA A 171 -3.92 -13.85 -18.90
C ALA A 171 -2.98 -13.68 -17.70
N GLN A 172 -3.47 -13.18 -16.55
CA GLN A 172 -2.65 -12.84 -15.37
C GLN A 172 -1.44 -11.98 -15.75
N LYS A 173 -1.69 -10.92 -16.51
CA LYS A 173 -0.65 -9.97 -16.97
C LYS A 173 -1.04 -8.55 -16.64
N ARG A 174 -0.04 -7.75 -16.33
CA ARG A 174 -0.17 -6.29 -16.25
C ARG A 174 0.98 -5.63 -16.98
N ALA A 175 0.69 -4.45 -17.53
CA ALA A 175 1.69 -3.53 -18.05
C ALA A 175 1.44 -2.14 -17.47
N ILE A 176 2.52 -1.46 -17.07
CA ILE A 176 2.44 -0.10 -16.57
C ILE A 176 2.35 0.90 -17.73
N ASN A 177 1.49 1.89 -17.60
CA ASN A 177 1.45 3.03 -18.50
C ASN A 177 2.40 4.12 -17.99
N PHE A 178 3.68 4.06 -18.39
CA PHE A 178 4.70 5.02 -17.96
C PHE A 178 4.36 6.46 -18.30
N ALA A 179 3.70 6.73 -19.42
CA ALA A 179 3.32 8.09 -19.81
C ALA A 179 2.30 8.68 -18.80
N ASN A 180 1.34 7.91 -18.37
CA ASN A 180 0.37 8.36 -17.38
C ASN A 180 0.98 8.48 -15.99
N VAL A 181 1.88 7.57 -15.60
CA VAL A 181 2.59 7.66 -14.32
C VAL A 181 3.49 8.89 -14.28
N ALA A 182 4.22 9.19 -15.35
CA ALA A 182 5.09 10.37 -15.44
C ALA A 182 4.33 11.71 -15.30
N ASN A 183 3.04 11.72 -15.59
CA ASN A 183 2.19 12.91 -15.47
C ASN A 183 1.54 13.06 -14.08
N ILE A 184 1.80 12.16 -13.13
CA ILE A 184 1.37 12.33 -11.74
C ILE A 184 2.23 13.43 -11.11
N PRO A 185 1.63 14.47 -10.49
CA PRO A 185 2.39 15.48 -9.79
C PRO A 185 3.21 14.86 -8.65
N THR A 186 4.50 15.17 -8.60
CA THR A 186 5.37 14.80 -7.49
C THR A 186 5.41 15.94 -6.49
N GLU A 187 4.77 15.79 -5.34
CA GLU A 187 4.89 16.75 -4.27
C GLU A 187 6.23 16.54 -3.54
N THR A 188 7.06 17.57 -3.54
CA THR A 188 8.35 17.57 -2.83
C THR A 188 8.20 17.93 -1.35
N LYS A 189 6.99 18.11 -0.86
CA LYS A 189 6.71 18.56 0.50
C LYS A 189 6.26 17.42 1.41
N CYS A 190 7.12 16.46 1.67
CA CYS A 190 7.02 15.67 2.88
C CYS A 190 7.82 16.40 3.97
N THR A 191 7.24 17.45 4.56
CA THR A 191 7.98 18.38 5.43
C THR A 191 8.13 17.86 6.87
N LYS A 192 7.38 16.84 7.28
CA LYS A 192 7.35 16.38 8.68
C LYS A 192 8.39 15.32 9.00
N TYR A 193 8.79 14.51 8.03
CA TYR A 193 9.73 13.39 8.23
C TYR A 193 11.05 13.54 7.47
N ALA A 194 11.22 14.61 6.70
CA ALA A 194 12.44 14.85 5.93
C ALA A 194 13.66 15.24 6.81
N SER A 195 13.42 15.58 8.08
CA SER A 195 14.48 15.88 9.04
C SER A 195 15.05 14.64 9.75
N ASP A 196 14.40 13.47 9.59
CA ASP A 196 14.74 12.24 10.32
C ASP A 196 15.36 11.18 9.38
N LEU A 197 15.60 11.54 8.12
CA LEU A 197 16.36 10.79 7.12
C LEU A 197 17.74 11.40 6.92
#